data_0611ea7ea4a0db156625001a0c8995b4
#
_entry.id   0611ea7ea4a0db156625001a0c8995b4
#
_cell.length_a   1.000
_cell.length_b   1.000
_cell.length_c   1.000
_cell.angle_alpha   90.00
_cell.angle_beta   90.00
_cell.angle_gamma   90.00
#
_symmetry.space_group_name_H-M   'P 1'
#
loop_
_entity.id
_entity.type
_entity.pdbx_description
1 polymer ?
#
loop_
_entity_poly.entity_id
_entity_poly.type
_entity_poly.pdbx_seq_one_letter_code
_entity_poly.pdbx_strand_id
1 'polypeptide(L)'
;MIGPILPLLIGFGIDCVLGDPHSLPHPVVLIGKTISALECVLRRIFPKTPRGERAAGAVLWLIVSFLAAAVPALLLCLCGRVSPWLRLAVESVMCWQILAAKSLRDESMKVYHELEHGSIESARRAVSMVVGRDTAALDDAGVTRAAVETVAENTSDGVVAPLLYLAIGGAPLGFFYKAVNTMDSMLGYVEPPYKDIGLMPAKADDIANYLPARISALLMLAAGGLLRMDVKNGWKIFRRDRYKHASPNSAQTESVCAGLLDVRLAGDAWYHGVLHKKEHIGDALRQIEHEDIPRACRLMYGTTLLALLLGCAVRLLIFSL
;
A
#
# COMPACT_ATOMS: atom_id res chain seq x y z
N MET A 1 -26.75 12.88 -9.88
CA MET A 1 -25.31 13.16 -9.95
C MET A 1 -24.45 12.53 -8.85
N ILE A 2 -25.00 12.17 -7.66
CA ILE A 2 -24.21 11.55 -6.54
C ILE A 2 -24.03 10.04 -6.72
N GLY A 3 -24.86 9.37 -7.51
CA GLY A 3 -24.82 7.90 -7.69
C GLY A 3 -23.44 7.28 -7.97
N PRO A 4 -22.61 7.84 -8.85
CA PRO A 4 -21.31 7.26 -9.19
C PRO A 4 -20.29 7.24 -8.04
N ILE A 5 -20.37 8.17 -7.09
CA ILE A 5 -19.41 8.26 -5.97
C ILE A 5 -19.84 7.48 -4.73
N LEU A 6 -21.12 7.06 -4.65
CA LEU A 6 -21.67 6.39 -3.47
C LEU A 6 -20.90 5.12 -3.09
N PRO A 7 -20.54 4.20 -4.01
CA PRO A 7 -19.79 3.02 -3.65
C PRO A 7 -18.46 3.33 -2.97
N LEU A 8 -17.77 4.37 -3.47
CA LEU A 8 -16.48 4.80 -2.93
C LEU A 8 -16.63 5.39 -1.52
N LEU A 9 -17.62 6.27 -1.32
CA LEU A 9 -17.90 6.90 -0.02
C LEU A 9 -18.34 5.86 1.02
N ILE A 10 -19.25 4.97 0.64
CA ILE A 10 -19.74 3.90 1.54
C ILE A 10 -18.61 2.94 1.87
N GLY A 11 -17.83 2.50 0.85
CA GLY A 11 -16.70 1.59 1.04
C GLY A 11 -15.64 2.18 1.97
N PHE A 12 -15.28 3.45 1.81
CA PHE A 12 -14.37 4.15 2.72
C PHE A 12 -14.95 4.29 4.14
N GLY A 13 -16.24 4.60 4.25
CA GLY A 13 -16.91 4.66 5.56
C GLY A 13 -16.90 3.31 6.28
N ILE A 14 -17.11 2.21 5.56
CA ILE A 14 -17.02 0.84 6.11
C ILE A 14 -15.57 0.54 6.54
N ASP A 15 -14.56 0.89 5.72
CA ASP A 15 -13.14 0.71 6.10
C ASP A 15 -12.82 1.45 7.40
N CYS A 16 -13.23 2.71 7.54
CA CYS A 16 -13.00 3.49 8.76
C CYS A 16 -13.61 2.86 10.02
N VAL A 17 -14.71 2.11 9.90
CA VAL A 17 -15.41 1.49 11.04
C VAL A 17 -14.93 0.07 11.30
N LEU A 18 -14.87 -0.77 10.27
CA LEU A 18 -14.60 -2.20 10.41
C LEU A 18 -13.12 -2.55 10.20
N GLY A 19 -12.39 -1.85 9.32
CA GLY A 19 -11.06 -2.31 8.85
C GLY A 19 -11.18 -3.67 8.15
N ASP A 20 -10.17 -4.54 8.34
CA ASP A 20 -10.14 -5.90 7.78
C ASP A 20 -10.26 -6.95 8.90
N PRO A 21 -11.47 -7.33 9.32
CA PRO A 21 -11.65 -8.33 10.35
C PRO A 21 -11.10 -9.69 9.90
N HIS A 22 -10.19 -10.29 10.68
CA HIS A 22 -9.59 -11.60 10.37
C HIS A 22 -10.61 -12.74 10.23
N SER A 23 -11.83 -12.57 10.75
CA SER A 23 -12.91 -13.56 10.67
C SER A 23 -13.62 -13.61 9.32
N LEU A 24 -13.46 -12.58 8.48
CA LEU A 24 -14.11 -12.51 7.18
C LEU A 24 -13.17 -12.96 6.06
N PRO A 25 -13.68 -13.69 5.05
CA PRO A 25 -12.87 -14.03 3.89
C PRO A 25 -12.48 -12.75 3.14
N HIS A 26 -11.18 -12.54 2.97
CA HIS A 26 -10.66 -11.35 2.29
C HIS A 26 -10.21 -11.69 0.87
N PRO A 27 -10.60 -10.92 -0.16
CA PRO A 27 -10.23 -11.21 -1.56
C PRO A 27 -8.73 -11.27 -1.80
N VAL A 28 -7.92 -10.52 -1.06
CA VAL A 28 -6.45 -10.56 -1.14
C VAL A 28 -5.91 -11.95 -0.82
N VAL A 29 -6.53 -12.67 0.13
CA VAL A 29 -6.16 -14.06 0.45
C VAL A 29 -6.44 -14.98 -0.75
N LEU A 30 -7.56 -14.78 -1.44
CA LEU A 30 -7.88 -15.53 -2.65
C LEU A 30 -6.90 -15.21 -3.79
N ILE A 31 -6.59 -13.93 -3.99
CA ILE A 31 -5.56 -13.48 -4.94
C ILE A 31 -4.21 -14.13 -4.61
N GLY A 32 -3.77 -14.09 -3.35
CA GLY A 32 -2.53 -14.72 -2.92
C GLY A 32 -2.48 -16.23 -3.16
N LYS A 33 -3.57 -16.95 -2.85
CA LYS A 33 -3.68 -18.38 -3.16
C LYS A 33 -3.61 -18.66 -4.67
N THR A 34 -4.24 -17.82 -5.47
CA THR A 34 -4.20 -17.92 -6.95
C THR A 34 -2.78 -17.70 -7.47
N ILE A 35 -2.07 -16.70 -6.94
CA ILE A 35 -0.66 -16.44 -7.27
C ILE A 35 0.19 -17.67 -6.96
N SER A 36 0.11 -18.22 -5.74
CA SER A 36 0.91 -19.38 -5.34
C SER A 36 0.59 -20.63 -6.16
N ALA A 37 -0.68 -20.87 -6.46
CA ALA A 37 -1.09 -22.01 -7.28
C ALA A 37 -0.57 -21.89 -8.72
N LEU A 38 -0.70 -20.71 -9.33
CA LEU A 38 -0.20 -20.43 -10.68
C LEU A 38 1.33 -20.48 -10.73
N GLU A 39 2.03 -19.92 -9.75
CA GLU A 39 3.48 -20.02 -9.63
C GLU A 39 3.94 -21.48 -9.67
N CYS A 40 3.32 -22.32 -8.84
CA CYS A 40 3.65 -23.74 -8.78
C CYS A 40 3.46 -24.46 -10.13
N VAL A 41 2.36 -24.16 -10.83
CA VAL A 41 2.06 -24.75 -12.15
C VAL A 41 3.01 -24.22 -13.22
N LEU A 42 3.22 -22.91 -13.28
CA LEU A 42 4.04 -22.29 -14.33
C LEU A 42 5.52 -22.66 -14.20
N ARG A 43 6.05 -22.79 -12.96
CA ARG A 43 7.41 -23.29 -12.75
C ARG A 43 7.60 -24.75 -13.17
N ARG A 44 6.53 -25.53 -13.37
CA ARG A 44 6.60 -26.91 -13.92
C ARG A 44 6.53 -26.90 -15.45
N ILE A 45 5.83 -25.95 -16.05
CA ILE A 45 5.60 -25.86 -17.50
C ILE A 45 6.77 -25.16 -18.19
N PHE A 46 7.26 -24.07 -17.61
CA PHE A 46 8.32 -23.28 -18.23
C PHE A 46 9.72 -23.82 -17.88
N PRO A 47 10.70 -23.66 -18.81
CA PRO A 47 12.08 -24.06 -18.55
C PRO A 47 12.68 -23.35 -17.34
N LYS A 48 13.45 -24.06 -16.52
CA LYS A 48 14.18 -23.51 -15.36
C LYS A 48 15.42 -22.70 -15.82
N THR A 49 15.19 -21.71 -16.64
CA THR A 49 16.18 -20.75 -17.14
C THR A 49 15.71 -19.34 -16.83
N PRO A 50 16.57 -18.34 -16.71
CA PRO A 50 16.15 -16.95 -16.47
C PRO A 50 15.10 -16.45 -17.45
N ARG A 51 15.21 -16.80 -18.73
CA ARG A 51 14.20 -16.46 -19.76
C ARG A 51 12.88 -17.17 -19.55
N GLY A 52 12.92 -18.47 -19.21
CA GLY A 52 11.71 -19.26 -18.95
C GLY A 52 10.97 -18.77 -17.70
N GLU A 53 11.68 -18.47 -16.63
CA GLU A 53 11.06 -17.92 -15.41
C GLU A 53 10.47 -16.52 -15.63
N ARG A 54 11.13 -15.65 -16.39
CA ARG A 54 10.57 -14.34 -16.77
C ARG A 54 9.30 -14.48 -17.61
N ALA A 55 9.27 -15.43 -18.53
CA ALA A 55 8.07 -15.73 -19.32
C ALA A 55 6.94 -16.27 -18.41
N ALA A 56 7.26 -17.17 -17.48
CA ALA A 56 6.31 -17.66 -16.47
C ALA A 56 5.74 -16.50 -15.62
N GLY A 57 6.59 -15.59 -15.15
CA GLY A 57 6.18 -14.40 -14.42
C GLY A 57 5.29 -13.45 -15.21
N ALA A 58 5.56 -13.27 -16.49
CA ALA A 58 4.71 -12.46 -17.36
C ALA A 58 3.33 -13.10 -17.58
N VAL A 59 3.28 -14.42 -17.79
CA VAL A 59 2.01 -15.16 -17.92
C VAL A 59 1.23 -15.13 -16.60
N LEU A 60 1.90 -15.32 -15.46
CA LEU A 60 1.30 -15.22 -14.14
C LEU A 60 0.66 -13.84 -13.95
N TRP A 61 1.42 -12.78 -14.22
CA TRP A 61 0.94 -11.40 -14.10
C TRP A 61 -0.30 -11.15 -14.97
N LEU A 62 -0.29 -11.59 -16.23
CA LEU A 62 -1.42 -11.42 -17.16
C LEU A 62 -2.68 -12.14 -16.64
N ILE A 63 -2.55 -13.40 -16.21
CA ILE A 63 -3.70 -14.20 -15.76
C ILE A 63 -4.28 -13.61 -14.47
N VAL A 64 -3.45 -13.33 -13.46
CA VAL A 64 -3.92 -12.84 -12.17
C VAL A 64 -4.55 -11.45 -12.32
N SER A 65 -3.91 -10.54 -13.05
CA SER A 65 -4.43 -9.20 -13.29
C SER A 65 -5.75 -9.22 -14.06
N PHE A 66 -5.85 -10.06 -15.09
CA PHE A 66 -7.09 -10.25 -15.86
C PHE A 66 -8.22 -10.78 -14.97
N LEU A 67 -7.98 -11.85 -14.21
CA LEU A 67 -8.99 -12.43 -13.33
C LEU A 67 -9.44 -11.44 -12.24
N ALA A 68 -8.49 -10.71 -11.66
CA ALA A 68 -8.79 -9.73 -10.61
C ALA A 68 -9.65 -8.56 -11.13
N ALA A 69 -9.57 -8.21 -12.40
CA ALA A 69 -10.46 -7.21 -13.01
C ALA A 69 -11.77 -7.83 -13.53
N ALA A 70 -11.69 -8.96 -14.23
CA ALA A 70 -12.82 -9.55 -14.92
C ALA A 70 -13.88 -10.13 -13.98
N VAL A 71 -13.46 -10.78 -12.88
CA VAL A 71 -14.40 -11.40 -11.92
C VAL A 71 -15.28 -10.34 -11.24
N PRO A 72 -14.74 -9.25 -10.65
CA PRO A 72 -15.55 -8.17 -10.12
C PRO A 72 -16.43 -7.49 -11.17
N ALA A 73 -15.89 -7.26 -12.39
CA ALA A 73 -16.67 -6.66 -13.46
C ALA A 73 -17.89 -7.51 -13.85
N LEU A 74 -17.68 -8.82 -14.01
CA LEU A 74 -18.77 -9.78 -14.29
C LEU A 74 -19.80 -9.80 -13.15
N LEU A 75 -19.35 -9.87 -11.89
CA LEU A 75 -20.25 -9.90 -10.75
C LEU A 75 -21.09 -8.61 -10.68
N LEU A 76 -20.48 -7.44 -10.85
CA LEU A 76 -21.21 -6.19 -10.87
C LEU A 76 -22.17 -6.04 -12.06
N CYS A 77 -21.81 -6.59 -13.21
CA CYS A 77 -22.71 -6.66 -14.37
C CYS A 77 -23.95 -7.53 -14.04
N LEU A 78 -23.75 -8.71 -13.46
CA LEU A 78 -24.85 -9.60 -13.08
C LEU A 78 -25.73 -8.98 -11.99
N CYS A 79 -25.14 -8.40 -10.94
CA CYS A 79 -25.87 -7.68 -9.90
C CYS A 79 -26.69 -6.53 -10.48
N GLY A 80 -26.12 -5.77 -11.42
CA GLY A 80 -26.81 -4.65 -12.07
C GLY A 80 -28.01 -5.05 -12.93
N ARG A 81 -28.02 -6.30 -13.46
CA ARG A 81 -29.19 -6.85 -14.17
C ARG A 81 -30.33 -7.24 -13.22
N VAL A 82 -29.99 -7.54 -11.95
CA VAL A 82 -31.00 -7.89 -10.93
C VAL A 82 -31.57 -6.60 -10.31
N SER A 83 -30.68 -5.71 -9.81
CA SER A 83 -31.09 -4.44 -9.20
C SER A 83 -29.91 -3.46 -9.13
N PRO A 84 -30.16 -2.16 -9.43
CA PRO A 84 -29.15 -1.12 -9.19
C PRO A 84 -28.69 -1.02 -7.73
N TRP A 85 -29.58 -1.29 -6.79
CA TRP A 85 -29.26 -1.27 -5.36
C TRP A 85 -28.38 -2.43 -4.95
N LEU A 86 -28.60 -3.63 -5.53
CA LEU A 86 -27.72 -4.79 -5.31
C LEU A 86 -26.31 -4.51 -5.85
N ARG A 87 -26.20 -3.92 -7.06
CA ARG A 87 -24.92 -3.50 -7.62
C ARG A 87 -24.22 -2.49 -6.71
N LEU A 88 -24.94 -1.46 -6.24
CA LEU A 88 -24.39 -0.46 -5.31
C LEU A 88 -23.86 -1.12 -4.04
N ALA A 89 -24.64 -2.00 -3.41
CA ALA A 89 -24.22 -2.67 -2.17
C ALA A 89 -22.96 -3.53 -2.39
N VAL A 90 -22.94 -4.34 -3.45
CA VAL A 90 -21.80 -5.21 -3.76
C VAL A 90 -20.56 -4.39 -4.13
N GLU A 91 -20.70 -3.32 -4.94
CA GLU A 91 -19.57 -2.44 -5.29
C GLU A 91 -19.04 -1.71 -4.05
N SER A 92 -19.90 -1.30 -3.11
CA SER A 92 -19.48 -0.67 -1.85
C SER A 92 -18.66 -1.62 -0.97
N VAL A 93 -19.09 -2.89 -0.86
CA VAL A 93 -18.33 -3.93 -0.14
C VAL A 93 -16.99 -4.19 -0.83
N MET A 94 -16.96 -4.26 -2.16
CA MET A 94 -15.72 -4.40 -2.92
C MET A 94 -14.78 -3.21 -2.71
N CYS A 95 -15.28 -1.98 -2.70
CA CYS A 95 -14.49 -0.78 -2.42
C CYS A 95 -13.89 -0.84 -1.01
N TRP A 96 -14.66 -1.26 -0.02
CA TRP A 96 -14.16 -1.46 1.34
C TRP A 96 -13.01 -2.48 1.37
N GLN A 97 -13.17 -3.66 0.78
CA GLN A 97 -12.17 -4.73 0.80
C GLN A 97 -10.87 -4.41 0.02
N ILE A 98 -10.84 -3.32 -0.73
CA ILE A 98 -9.64 -2.85 -1.44
C ILE A 98 -8.85 -1.87 -0.59
N LEU A 99 -9.51 -1.08 0.26
CA LEU A 99 -8.90 -0.08 1.13
C LEU A 99 -8.35 -0.72 2.40
N ALA A 100 -7.31 -0.13 2.96
CA ALA A 100 -6.64 -0.66 4.14
C ALA A 100 -6.24 0.43 5.15
N ALA A 101 -6.96 1.58 5.17
CA ALA A 101 -6.56 2.71 6.02
C ALA A 101 -6.69 2.39 7.51
N LYS A 102 -7.81 1.78 7.92
CA LYS A 102 -8.01 1.41 9.31
C LYS A 102 -7.08 0.28 9.74
N SER A 103 -6.91 -0.74 8.92
CA SER A 103 -6.04 -1.87 9.23
C SER A 103 -4.59 -1.44 9.38
N LEU A 104 -4.10 -0.57 8.49
CA LEU A 104 -2.75 0.01 8.60
C LEU A 104 -2.56 0.78 9.90
N ARG A 105 -3.56 1.61 10.26
CA ARG A 105 -3.54 2.31 11.55
C ARG A 105 -3.54 1.34 12.71
N ASP A 106 -4.46 0.38 12.73
CA ASP A 106 -4.64 -0.50 13.88
C ASP A 106 -3.41 -1.38 14.12
N GLU A 107 -2.79 -1.91 13.06
CA GLU A 107 -1.54 -2.67 13.17
C GLU A 107 -0.37 -1.78 13.63
N SER A 108 -0.25 -0.56 13.12
CA SER A 108 0.78 0.38 13.55
C SER A 108 0.58 0.84 15.00
N MET A 109 -0.66 1.03 15.43
CA MET A 109 -0.98 1.40 16.82
C MET A 109 -0.74 0.26 17.81
N LYS A 110 -0.77 -1.02 17.37
CA LYS A 110 -0.29 -2.14 18.21
C LYS A 110 1.20 -2.01 18.49
N VAL A 111 2.01 -1.63 17.50
CA VAL A 111 3.45 -1.39 17.72
C VAL A 111 3.66 -0.27 18.72
N TYR A 112 2.93 0.85 18.57
CA TYR A 112 2.97 1.96 19.51
C TYR A 112 2.61 1.52 20.93
N HIS A 113 1.52 0.77 21.10
CA HIS A 113 1.09 0.28 22.40
C HIS A 113 2.13 -0.62 23.07
N GLU A 114 2.77 -1.52 22.29
CA GLU A 114 3.81 -2.40 22.81
C GLU A 114 5.11 -1.65 23.17
N LEU A 115 5.44 -0.55 22.48
CA LEU A 115 6.55 0.33 22.84
C LEU A 115 6.29 1.11 24.13
N GLU A 116 5.05 1.54 24.37
CA GLU A 116 4.68 2.35 25.53
C GLU A 116 4.43 1.51 26.80
N HIS A 117 3.87 0.32 26.66
CA HIS A 117 3.34 -0.46 27.77
C HIS A 117 3.85 -1.89 27.85
N GLY A 118 4.49 -2.38 26.78
CA GLY A 118 4.99 -3.74 26.66
C GLY A 118 6.49 -3.86 26.87
N SER A 119 7.09 -4.83 26.19
CA SER A 119 8.53 -5.02 26.12
C SER A 119 9.05 -4.80 24.72
N ILE A 120 10.37 -4.55 24.58
CA ILE A 120 10.99 -4.43 23.25
C ILE A 120 10.78 -5.69 22.40
N GLU A 121 10.74 -6.87 23.01
CA GLU A 121 10.50 -8.14 22.33
C GLU A 121 9.07 -8.21 21.79
N SER A 122 8.08 -7.71 22.52
CA SER A 122 6.69 -7.64 22.07
C SER A 122 6.52 -6.61 20.96
N ALA A 123 7.18 -5.45 21.05
CA ALA A 123 7.19 -4.43 20.03
C ALA A 123 7.85 -4.92 18.73
N ARG A 124 8.98 -5.65 18.83
CA ARG A 124 9.62 -6.32 17.68
C ARG A 124 8.71 -7.34 17.01
N ARG A 125 7.95 -8.12 17.77
CA ARG A 125 6.95 -9.05 17.22
C ARG A 125 5.82 -8.30 16.53
N ALA A 126 5.32 -7.24 17.14
CA ALA A 126 4.25 -6.43 16.53
C ALA A 126 4.71 -5.82 15.21
N VAL A 127 5.88 -5.18 15.16
CA VAL A 127 6.37 -4.57 13.92
C VAL A 127 6.72 -5.62 12.86
N SER A 128 7.15 -6.83 13.22
CA SER A 128 7.43 -7.90 12.24
C SER A 128 6.20 -8.37 11.46
N MET A 129 5.01 -8.06 11.95
CA MET A 129 3.76 -8.37 11.22
C MET A 129 3.46 -7.40 10.08
N VAL A 130 4.14 -6.25 10.04
CA VAL A 130 3.87 -5.17 9.08
C VAL A 130 5.09 -4.77 8.24
N VAL A 131 6.27 -5.33 8.54
CA VAL A 131 7.51 -5.09 7.77
C VAL A 131 8.09 -6.38 7.22
N GLY A 132 8.78 -6.30 6.06
CA GLY A 132 9.45 -7.44 5.46
C GLY A 132 10.91 -7.65 5.92
N ARG A 133 11.46 -6.76 6.78
CA ARG A 133 12.84 -6.82 7.28
C ARG A 133 12.95 -7.62 8.57
N ASP A 134 14.16 -8.06 8.90
CA ASP A 134 14.46 -8.68 10.18
C ASP A 134 14.32 -7.66 11.33
N THR A 135 13.54 -8.01 12.36
CA THR A 135 13.21 -7.09 13.46
C THR A 135 13.89 -7.43 14.78
N ALA A 136 14.49 -8.62 14.90
CA ALA A 136 14.99 -9.16 16.16
C ALA A 136 16.09 -8.31 16.83
N ALA A 137 16.85 -7.55 16.04
CA ALA A 137 17.95 -6.70 16.55
C ALA A 137 17.60 -5.21 16.65
N LEU A 138 16.36 -4.80 16.31
CA LEU A 138 15.97 -3.39 16.35
C LEU A 138 15.86 -2.91 17.81
N ASP A 139 16.40 -1.73 18.08
CA ASP A 139 16.13 -0.97 19.30
C ASP A 139 14.78 -0.23 19.21
N ASP A 140 14.38 0.45 20.26
CA ASP A 140 13.10 1.21 20.32
C ASP A 140 12.98 2.20 19.15
N ALA A 141 14.04 2.96 18.89
CA ALA A 141 14.09 3.90 17.78
C ALA A 141 14.00 3.20 16.42
N GLY A 142 14.60 2.02 16.28
CA GLY A 142 14.55 1.18 15.09
C GLY A 142 13.16 0.61 14.83
N VAL A 143 12.47 0.13 15.88
CA VAL A 143 11.08 -0.36 15.80
C VAL A 143 10.14 0.80 15.42
N THR A 144 10.27 1.94 16.10
CA THR A 144 9.47 3.14 15.79
C THR A 144 9.67 3.60 14.35
N ARG A 145 10.92 3.66 13.91
CA ARG A 145 11.26 4.04 12.53
C ARG A 145 10.63 3.09 11.51
N ALA A 146 10.74 1.79 11.73
CA ALA A 146 10.17 0.78 10.87
C ALA A 146 8.63 0.92 10.75
N ALA A 147 7.94 1.19 11.86
CA ALA A 147 6.50 1.43 11.87
C ALA A 147 6.12 2.72 11.11
N VAL A 148 6.84 3.83 11.33
CA VAL A 148 6.60 5.11 10.64
C VAL A 148 6.84 4.97 9.14
N GLU A 149 7.91 4.29 8.70
CA GLU A 149 8.20 3.98 7.30
C GLU A 149 7.05 3.21 6.66
N THR A 150 6.58 2.15 7.34
CA THR A 150 5.46 1.33 6.85
C THR A 150 4.18 2.15 6.67
N VAL A 151 3.85 3.03 7.62
CA VAL A 151 2.68 3.93 7.49
C VAL A 151 2.88 4.89 6.31
N ALA A 152 4.07 5.48 6.16
CA ALA A 152 4.35 6.43 5.10
C ALA A 152 4.25 5.80 3.70
N GLU A 153 4.88 4.63 3.49
CA GLU A 153 4.85 3.88 2.24
C GLU A 153 3.43 3.39 1.92
N ASN A 154 2.77 2.72 2.87
CA ASN A 154 1.44 2.16 2.65
C ASN A 154 0.34 3.22 2.61
N THR A 155 0.58 4.46 3.02
CA THR A 155 -0.32 5.58 2.70
C THR A 155 -0.51 5.71 1.18
N SER A 156 0.56 5.51 0.39
CA SER A 156 0.45 5.42 -1.07
C SER A 156 -0.17 4.09 -1.50
N ASP A 157 0.49 2.99 -1.21
CA ASP A 157 0.25 1.70 -1.86
C ASP A 157 -0.97 0.96 -1.32
N GLY A 158 -1.27 1.15 -0.03
CA GLY A 158 -2.40 0.52 0.66
C GLY A 158 -3.69 1.35 0.64
N VAL A 159 -3.60 2.67 0.40
CA VAL A 159 -4.76 3.57 0.57
C VAL A 159 -4.97 4.50 -0.62
N VAL A 160 -4.03 5.39 -0.94
CA VAL A 160 -4.26 6.42 -1.97
C VAL A 160 -4.30 5.83 -3.38
N ALA A 161 -3.37 4.96 -3.72
CA ALA A 161 -3.36 4.31 -5.03
C ALA A 161 -4.65 3.48 -5.24
N PRO A 162 -5.07 2.59 -4.32
CA PRO A 162 -6.38 1.94 -4.42
C PRO A 162 -7.54 2.93 -4.64
N LEU A 163 -7.61 4.03 -3.88
CA LEU A 163 -8.64 5.07 -4.03
C LEU A 163 -8.66 5.67 -5.44
N LEU A 164 -7.50 5.98 -6.01
CA LEU A 164 -7.40 6.54 -7.35
C LEU A 164 -7.86 5.53 -8.41
N TYR A 165 -7.48 4.26 -8.30
CA TYR A 165 -7.93 3.21 -9.21
C TYR A 165 -9.44 2.96 -9.08
N LEU A 166 -9.98 2.97 -7.86
CA LEU A 166 -11.42 2.91 -7.61
C LEU A 166 -12.16 4.11 -8.21
N ALA A 167 -11.60 5.30 -8.11
CA ALA A 167 -12.19 6.52 -8.68
C ALA A 167 -12.28 6.46 -10.21
N ILE A 168 -11.27 5.91 -10.88
CA ILE A 168 -11.20 5.85 -12.35
C ILE A 168 -12.06 4.73 -12.91
N GLY A 169 -11.94 3.50 -12.41
CA GLY A 169 -12.56 2.31 -13.00
C GLY A 169 -13.41 1.48 -12.04
N GLY A 170 -13.79 2.01 -10.88
CA GLY A 170 -14.57 1.28 -9.87
C GLY A 170 -13.84 0.07 -9.29
N ALA A 171 -14.58 -0.83 -8.67
CA ALA A 171 -14.04 -2.02 -8.03
C ALA A 171 -13.18 -2.90 -8.99
N PRO A 172 -13.53 -3.11 -10.28
CA PRO A 172 -12.69 -3.90 -11.18
C PRO A 172 -11.26 -3.39 -11.29
N LEU A 173 -11.07 -2.07 -11.46
CA LEU A 173 -9.75 -1.47 -11.58
C LEU A 173 -9.02 -1.41 -10.23
N GLY A 174 -9.76 -1.25 -9.14
CA GLY A 174 -9.23 -1.36 -7.78
C GLY A 174 -8.68 -2.76 -7.48
N PHE A 175 -9.38 -3.82 -7.85
CA PHE A 175 -8.89 -5.21 -7.71
C PHE A 175 -7.73 -5.52 -8.65
N PHE A 176 -7.73 -5.00 -9.87
CA PHE A 176 -6.57 -5.07 -10.75
C PHE A 176 -5.31 -4.53 -10.05
N TYR A 177 -5.40 -3.30 -9.52
CA TYR A 177 -4.29 -2.69 -8.78
C TYR A 177 -3.89 -3.53 -7.58
N LYS A 178 -4.86 -3.96 -6.76
CA LYS A 178 -4.59 -4.78 -5.57
C LYS A 178 -3.90 -6.09 -5.92
N ALA A 179 -4.24 -6.71 -7.05
CA ALA A 179 -3.58 -7.92 -7.54
C ALA A 179 -2.14 -7.65 -7.98
N VAL A 180 -1.87 -6.55 -8.69
CA VAL A 180 -0.52 -6.15 -9.09
C VAL A 180 0.34 -5.93 -7.86
N ASN A 181 -0.12 -5.16 -6.88
CA ASN A 181 0.58 -4.90 -5.63
C ASN A 181 0.79 -6.17 -4.79
N THR A 182 -0.18 -7.09 -4.75
CA THR A 182 -0.04 -8.37 -4.05
C THR A 182 0.99 -9.28 -4.73
N MET A 183 1.04 -9.29 -6.07
CA MET A 183 2.05 -10.06 -6.79
C MET A 183 3.46 -9.54 -6.53
N ASP A 184 3.66 -8.24 -6.49
CA ASP A 184 4.95 -7.66 -6.11
C ASP A 184 5.33 -8.03 -4.69
N SER A 185 4.44 -7.87 -3.72
CA SER A 185 4.66 -8.22 -2.31
C SER A 185 5.03 -9.70 -2.11
N MET A 186 4.51 -10.61 -2.96
CA MET A 186 4.77 -12.04 -2.86
C MET A 186 5.97 -12.52 -3.67
N LEU A 187 6.27 -11.90 -4.80
CA LEU A 187 7.22 -12.39 -5.79
C LEU A 187 8.31 -11.37 -6.17
N GLY A 188 8.15 -10.09 -5.85
CA GLY A 188 9.00 -8.99 -6.31
C GLY A 188 10.41 -8.94 -5.71
N TYR A 189 10.87 -10.04 -5.10
CA TYR A 189 12.19 -10.12 -4.50
C TYR A 189 13.29 -10.21 -5.57
N VAL A 190 14.39 -9.47 -5.35
CA VAL A 190 15.54 -9.44 -6.27
C VAL A 190 16.48 -10.65 -6.12
N GLU A 191 16.21 -11.52 -5.17
CA GLU A 191 17.01 -12.69 -4.83
C GLU A 191 16.35 -14.00 -5.28
N PRO A 192 17.14 -15.06 -5.52
CA PRO A 192 16.56 -16.39 -5.75
C PRO A 192 15.68 -16.83 -4.56
N PRO A 193 14.57 -17.54 -4.80
CA PRO A 193 14.12 -18.10 -6.08
C PRO A 193 13.22 -17.17 -6.92
N TYR A 194 13.05 -15.91 -6.53
CA TYR A 194 12.05 -15.00 -7.13
C TYR A 194 12.62 -14.01 -8.16
N LYS A 195 13.94 -13.83 -8.21
CA LYS A 195 14.65 -12.85 -9.05
C LYS A 195 14.15 -12.74 -10.50
N ASP A 196 13.87 -13.86 -11.14
CA ASP A 196 13.46 -13.87 -12.54
C ASP A 196 11.94 -13.91 -12.72
N ILE A 197 11.22 -14.75 -11.98
CA ILE A 197 9.77 -14.84 -12.07
C ILE A 197 9.07 -13.59 -11.51
N GLY A 198 9.62 -12.96 -10.49
CA GLY A 198 9.11 -11.74 -9.87
C GLY A 198 9.38 -10.45 -10.65
N LEU A 199 10.25 -10.51 -11.67
CA LEU A 199 10.67 -9.32 -12.41
C LEU A 199 9.50 -8.58 -13.07
N MET A 200 8.55 -9.30 -13.69
CA MET A 200 7.39 -8.67 -14.33
C MET A 200 6.38 -8.14 -13.30
N PRO A 201 5.99 -8.89 -12.26
CA PRO A 201 5.23 -8.35 -11.13
C PRO A 201 5.81 -7.06 -10.55
N ALA A 202 7.10 -7.04 -10.20
CA ALA A 202 7.75 -5.86 -9.62
C ALA A 202 7.73 -4.64 -10.57
N LYS A 203 8.05 -4.83 -11.84
CA LYS A 203 7.98 -3.73 -12.83
C LYS A 203 6.55 -3.24 -13.07
N ALA A 204 5.57 -4.14 -13.04
CA ALA A 204 4.17 -3.76 -13.21
C ALA A 204 3.68 -2.93 -12.02
N ASP A 205 4.10 -3.28 -10.79
CA ASP A 205 3.82 -2.50 -9.60
C ASP A 205 4.51 -1.13 -9.63
N ASP A 206 5.77 -1.08 -10.02
CA ASP A 206 6.50 0.19 -10.20
C ASP A 206 5.77 1.14 -11.15
N ILE A 207 5.22 0.62 -12.26
CA ILE A 207 4.45 1.41 -13.23
C ILE A 207 3.08 1.80 -12.65
N ALA A 208 2.37 0.86 -12.03
CA ALA A 208 1.05 1.10 -11.47
C ALA A 208 1.09 2.14 -10.34
N ASN A 209 2.14 2.14 -9.54
CA ASN A 209 2.35 3.09 -8.45
C ASN A 209 3.05 4.39 -8.87
N TYR A 210 3.54 4.50 -10.11
CA TYR A 210 4.35 5.66 -10.51
C TYR A 210 3.62 6.99 -10.32
N LEU A 211 2.43 7.14 -10.86
CA LEU A 211 1.62 8.35 -10.71
C LEU A 211 0.96 8.44 -9.31
N PRO A 212 0.35 7.38 -8.78
CA PRO A 212 -0.23 7.40 -7.44
C PRO A 212 0.75 7.84 -6.35
N ALA A 213 1.97 7.34 -6.32
CA ALA A 213 2.95 7.71 -5.30
C ALA A 213 3.29 9.20 -5.30
N ARG A 214 3.35 9.82 -6.46
CA ARG A 214 3.61 11.27 -6.61
C ARG A 214 2.42 12.11 -6.18
N ILE A 215 1.22 11.67 -6.54
CA ILE A 215 -0.03 12.30 -6.07
C ILE A 215 -0.12 12.16 -4.54
N SER A 216 0.17 10.97 -4.00
CA SER A 216 0.18 10.70 -2.55
C SER A 216 1.14 11.64 -1.82
N ALA A 217 2.35 11.83 -2.33
CA ALA A 217 3.34 12.73 -1.74
C ALA A 217 2.85 14.19 -1.70
N LEU A 218 2.23 14.68 -2.78
CA LEU A 218 1.68 16.04 -2.82
C LEU A 218 0.47 16.21 -1.89
N LEU A 219 -0.42 15.21 -1.84
CA LEU A 219 -1.55 15.22 -0.92
C LEU A 219 -1.08 15.12 0.54
N MET A 220 -0.01 14.35 0.81
CA MET A 220 0.59 14.24 2.14
C MET A 220 1.20 15.57 2.59
N LEU A 221 1.86 16.31 1.71
CA LEU A 221 2.33 17.67 1.99
C LEU A 221 1.18 18.62 2.32
N ALA A 222 0.10 18.57 1.54
CA ALA A 222 -1.09 19.37 1.81
C ALA A 222 -1.75 19.00 3.15
N ALA A 223 -1.87 17.70 3.45
CA ALA A 223 -2.36 17.21 4.73
C ALA A 223 -1.47 17.65 5.90
N GLY A 224 -0.14 17.61 5.73
CA GLY A 224 0.82 18.13 6.70
C GLY A 224 0.59 19.61 7.00
N GLY A 225 0.27 20.43 5.98
CA GLY A 225 -0.09 21.82 6.17
C GLY A 225 -1.37 22.03 7.00
N LEU A 226 -2.41 21.24 6.72
CA LEU A 226 -3.66 21.25 7.51
C LEU A 226 -3.43 20.80 8.97
N LEU A 227 -2.49 19.90 9.19
CA LEU A 227 -2.11 19.38 10.51
C LEU A 227 -1.04 20.26 11.20
N ARG A 228 -0.64 21.39 10.60
CA ARG A 228 0.35 22.34 11.12
C ARG A 228 1.74 21.72 11.35
N MET A 229 2.13 20.76 10.51
CA MET A 229 3.46 20.18 10.47
C MET A 229 4.45 21.06 9.67
N ASP A 230 5.75 20.76 9.69
CA ASP A 230 6.75 21.53 8.92
C ASP A 230 6.71 21.20 7.42
N VAL A 231 5.78 21.85 6.71
CA VAL A 231 5.65 21.72 5.25
C VAL A 231 6.89 22.20 4.50
N LYS A 232 7.59 23.21 5.04
CA LYS A 232 8.80 23.74 4.39
C LYS A 232 9.90 22.68 4.38
N ASN A 233 10.13 22.03 5.52
CA ASN A 233 11.07 20.94 5.61
C ASN A 233 10.57 19.71 4.83
N GLY A 234 9.27 19.37 4.92
CA GLY A 234 8.64 18.31 4.12
C GLY A 234 8.91 18.46 2.62
N TRP A 235 8.71 19.65 2.07
CA TRP A 235 9.00 19.94 0.66
C TRP A 235 10.50 19.88 0.32
N LYS A 236 11.36 20.41 1.21
CA LYS A 236 12.83 20.35 1.06
C LYS A 236 13.31 18.91 0.98
N ILE A 237 12.90 18.06 1.92
CA ILE A 237 13.31 16.65 1.99
C ILE A 237 12.73 15.87 0.79
N PHE A 238 11.46 16.07 0.44
CA PHE A 238 10.85 15.47 -0.75
C PHE A 238 11.66 15.74 -2.02
N ARG A 239 12.04 16.98 -2.26
CA ARG A 239 12.83 17.33 -3.46
C ARG A 239 14.22 16.70 -3.48
N ARG A 240 14.85 16.53 -2.31
CA ARG A 240 16.19 15.98 -2.17
C ARG A 240 16.23 14.46 -2.19
N ASP A 241 15.30 13.81 -1.47
CA ASP A 241 15.44 12.41 -1.08
C ASP A 241 14.46 11.44 -1.76
N ARG A 242 13.48 11.92 -2.51
CA ARG A 242 12.41 11.09 -3.12
C ARG A 242 12.88 9.98 -4.08
N TYR A 243 14.15 9.90 -4.37
CA TYR A 243 14.75 8.86 -5.22
C TYR A 243 15.78 8.00 -4.48
N LYS A 244 15.88 8.12 -3.17
CA LYS A 244 16.82 7.36 -2.33
C LYS A 244 16.34 5.97 -1.93
N HIS A 245 15.41 5.40 -2.65
CA HIS A 245 14.92 4.04 -2.42
C HIS A 245 15.08 3.20 -3.69
N ALA A 246 15.21 1.86 -3.54
CA ALA A 246 15.33 0.94 -4.67
C ALA A 246 14.08 0.95 -5.55
N SER A 247 12.88 1.01 -4.94
CA SER A 247 11.64 1.32 -5.67
C SER A 247 11.58 2.82 -6.02
N PRO A 248 11.16 3.20 -7.23
CA PRO A 248 11.00 4.59 -7.63
C PRO A 248 9.82 5.29 -6.91
N ASN A 249 9.04 4.54 -6.12
CA ASN A 249 7.78 4.97 -5.54
C ASN A 249 7.82 5.15 -4.02
N SER A 250 8.43 4.24 -3.26
CA SER A 250 8.39 4.20 -1.80
C SER A 250 8.91 5.50 -1.17
N ALA A 251 10.06 6.01 -1.64
CA ALA A 251 10.63 7.24 -1.09
C ALA A 251 9.81 8.50 -1.38
N GLN A 252 8.78 8.46 -2.23
CA GLN A 252 7.95 9.64 -2.50
C GLN A 252 7.22 10.08 -1.23
N THR A 253 6.51 9.18 -0.57
CA THR A 253 5.78 9.45 0.67
C THR A 253 6.66 9.38 1.90
N GLU A 254 7.64 8.47 1.96
CA GLU A 254 8.60 8.40 3.06
C GLU A 254 9.38 9.71 3.23
N SER A 255 9.86 10.31 2.14
CA SER A 255 10.60 11.57 2.20
C SER A 255 9.74 12.74 2.68
N VAL A 256 8.48 12.78 2.27
CA VAL A 256 7.53 13.79 2.78
C VAL A 256 7.29 13.58 4.26
N CYS A 257 7.00 12.35 4.68
CA CYS A 257 6.75 12.01 6.09
C CYS A 257 7.95 12.35 6.98
N ALA A 258 9.17 11.95 6.56
CA ALA A 258 10.41 12.27 7.26
C ALA A 258 10.59 13.78 7.48
N GLY A 259 10.35 14.56 6.42
CA GLY A 259 10.49 16.01 6.50
C GLY A 259 9.39 16.71 7.30
N LEU A 260 8.14 16.23 7.22
CA LEU A 260 7.03 16.77 8.02
C LEU A 260 7.15 16.48 9.52
N LEU A 261 7.79 15.36 9.87
CA LEU A 261 8.03 14.95 11.24
C LEU A 261 9.40 15.37 11.78
N ASP A 262 10.26 15.98 10.97
CA ASP A 262 11.62 16.40 11.33
C ASP A 262 12.53 15.24 11.81
N VAL A 263 12.31 14.05 11.29
CA VAL A 263 13.02 12.82 11.64
C VAL A 263 13.76 12.22 10.45
N ARG A 264 14.71 11.34 10.76
CA ARG A 264 15.45 10.57 9.77
C ARG A 264 14.90 9.15 9.69
N LEU A 265 14.50 8.72 8.51
CA LEU A 265 13.99 7.40 8.17
C LEU A 265 14.99 6.61 7.32
N ALA A 266 14.65 5.38 6.97
CA ALA A 266 15.45 4.45 6.19
C ALA A 266 16.83 4.15 6.82
N GLY A 267 17.84 3.89 6.00
CA GLY A 267 19.14 3.40 6.44
C GLY A 267 19.24 1.89 6.34
N ASP A 268 20.39 1.36 6.76
CA ASP A 268 20.72 -0.06 6.64
C ASP A 268 19.68 -0.96 7.30
N ALA A 269 19.31 -2.05 6.63
CA ALA A 269 18.34 -3.01 7.11
C ALA A 269 18.76 -4.45 6.80
N TRP A 270 18.41 -5.37 7.69
CA TRP A 270 18.66 -6.79 7.53
C TRP A 270 17.46 -7.49 6.89
N TYR A 271 17.70 -8.35 5.92
CA TYR A 271 16.70 -9.18 5.26
C TYR A 271 17.23 -10.61 5.20
N HIS A 272 16.56 -11.55 5.85
CA HIS A 272 16.98 -12.95 5.91
C HIS A 272 18.44 -13.14 6.34
N GLY A 273 18.90 -12.35 7.31
CA GLY A 273 20.27 -12.37 7.82
C GLY A 273 21.31 -11.69 6.92
N VAL A 274 20.91 -11.02 5.84
CA VAL A 274 21.80 -10.27 4.94
C VAL A 274 21.60 -8.77 5.15
N LEU A 275 22.71 -8.03 5.32
CA LEU A 275 22.68 -6.58 5.46
C LEU A 275 22.53 -5.90 4.10
N HIS A 276 21.45 -5.16 3.91
CA HIS A 276 21.23 -4.30 2.77
C HIS A 276 21.54 -2.84 3.14
N LYS A 277 22.56 -2.28 2.52
CA LYS A 277 22.90 -0.87 2.69
C LYS A 277 21.88 -0.01 1.97
N LYS A 278 21.29 0.95 2.70
CA LYS A 278 20.31 1.90 2.17
C LYS A 278 20.66 3.30 2.60
N GLU A 279 20.41 4.28 1.74
CA GLU A 279 20.55 5.68 2.10
C GLU A 279 19.50 6.09 3.14
N HIS A 280 19.86 7.04 3.98
CA HIS A 280 18.90 7.68 4.86
C HIS A 280 18.02 8.68 4.11
N ILE A 281 16.77 8.78 4.53
CA ILE A 281 15.75 9.71 4.05
C ILE A 281 15.44 10.69 5.18
N GLY A 282 15.48 11.98 4.89
CA GLY A 282 15.29 13.04 5.88
C GLY A 282 16.53 13.40 6.68
N ASP A 283 16.39 14.42 7.51
CA ASP A 283 17.40 14.93 8.42
C ASP A 283 16.96 14.63 9.87
N ALA A 284 17.89 14.24 10.74
CA ALA A 284 17.60 14.04 12.16
C ALA A 284 17.60 15.39 12.88
N LEU A 285 16.60 16.24 12.63
CA LEU A 285 16.46 17.51 13.33
C LEU A 285 16.03 17.32 14.77
N ARG A 286 15.36 16.20 15.05
CA ARG A 286 15.09 15.67 16.39
C ARG A 286 15.24 14.14 16.38
N GLN A 287 15.27 13.56 17.56
CA GLN A 287 15.18 12.11 17.70
C GLN A 287 13.76 11.64 17.38
N ILE A 288 13.66 10.43 16.83
CA ILE A 288 12.38 9.78 16.60
C ILE A 288 11.80 9.34 17.96
N GLU A 289 10.52 9.54 18.16
CA GLU A 289 9.76 9.23 19.38
C GLU A 289 8.64 8.24 19.05
N HIS A 290 8.19 7.45 20.02
CA HIS A 290 7.06 6.53 19.83
C HIS A 290 5.82 7.24 19.29
N GLU A 291 5.58 8.49 19.74
CA GLU A 291 4.50 9.37 19.28
C GLU A 291 4.53 9.66 17.76
N ASP A 292 5.63 9.39 17.06
CA ASP A 292 5.69 9.56 15.61
C ASP A 292 4.86 8.53 14.86
N ILE A 293 4.56 7.38 15.48
CA ILE A 293 3.62 6.40 14.92
C ILE A 293 2.20 6.98 14.83
N PRO A 294 1.57 7.45 15.94
CA PRO A 294 0.27 8.09 15.84
C PRO A 294 0.28 9.41 15.03
N ARG A 295 1.41 10.16 14.99
CA ARG A 295 1.55 11.33 14.11
C ARG A 295 1.50 10.94 12.63
N ALA A 296 2.22 9.88 12.24
CA ALA A 296 2.19 9.33 10.88
C ALA A 296 0.79 8.80 10.52
N CYS A 297 0.10 8.10 11.42
CA CYS A 297 -1.27 7.65 11.22
C CYS A 297 -2.25 8.82 11.00
N ARG A 298 -2.12 9.92 11.75
CA ARG A 298 -2.92 11.15 11.53
C ARG A 298 -2.64 11.76 10.17
N LEU A 299 -1.37 11.80 9.77
CA LEU A 299 -0.95 12.29 8.45
C LEU A 299 -1.53 11.42 7.33
N MET A 300 -1.50 10.10 7.49
CA MET A 300 -2.12 9.13 6.57
C MET A 300 -3.62 9.43 6.39
N TYR A 301 -4.38 9.58 7.48
CA TYR A 301 -5.82 9.89 7.37
C TYR A 301 -6.09 11.24 6.71
N GLY A 302 -5.31 12.28 7.05
CA GLY A 302 -5.40 13.58 6.37
C GLY A 302 -5.17 13.46 4.87
N THR A 303 -4.14 12.69 4.48
CA THR A 303 -3.82 12.39 3.08
C THR A 303 -4.95 11.62 2.40
N THR A 304 -5.51 10.62 3.09
CA THR A 304 -6.61 9.79 2.60
C THR A 304 -7.88 10.59 2.34
N LEU A 305 -8.24 11.50 3.24
CA LEU A 305 -9.40 12.38 3.06
C LEU A 305 -9.25 13.29 1.84
N LEU A 306 -8.06 13.86 1.63
CA LEU A 306 -7.78 14.66 0.43
C LEU A 306 -7.82 13.79 -0.84
N ALA A 307 -7.29 12.57 -0.77
CA ALA A 307 -7.36 11.62 -1.88
C ALA A 307 -8.80 11.20 -2.20
N LEU A 308 -9.65 11.01 -1.18
CA LEU A 308 -11.07 10.71 -1.35
C LEU A 308 -11.81 11.86 -2.04
N LEU A 309 -11.56 13.10 -1.62
CA LEU A 309 -12.13 14.28 -2.27
C LEU A 309 -11.69 14.38 -3.74
N LEU A 310 -10.41 14.20 -4.02
CA LEU A 310 -9.88 14.15 -5.37
C LEU A 310 -10.52 13.01 -6.19
N GLY A 311 -10.61 11.82 -5.63
CA GLY A 311 -11.22 10.66 -6.27
C GLY A 311 -12.71 10.88 -6.59
N CYS A 312 -13.46 11.46 -5.66
CA CYS A 312 -14.86 11.85 -5.91
C CYS A 312 -14.97 12.87 -7.05
N ALA A 313 -14.10 13.89 -7.08
CA ALA A 313 -14.11 14.89 -8.14
C ALA A 313 -13.77 14.26 -9.52
N VAL A 314 -12.75 13.41 -9.58
CA VAL A 314 -12.38 12.67 -10.81
C VAL A 314 -13.54 11.80 -11.28
N ARG A 315 -14.15 11.04 -10.39
CA ARG A 315 -15.26 10.14 -10.73
C ARG A 315 -16.50 10.91 -11.22
N LEU A 316 -16.84 12.04 -10.59
CA LEU A 316 -17.92 12.89 -11.06
C LEU A 316 -17.61 13.45 -12.47
N LEU A 317 -16.39 13.86 -12.72
CA LEU A 317 -15.97 14.36 -14.04
C LEU A 317 -16.13 13.26 -15.11
N ILE A 318 -15.66 12.04 -14.85
CA ILE A 318 -15.78 10.91 -15.80
C ILE A 318 -17.24 10.61 -16.15
N PHE A 319 -18.14 10.70 -15.19
CA PHE A 319 -19.57 10.40 -15.42
C PHE A 319 -20.39 11.62 -15.90
N SER A 320 -19.78 12.81 -16.00
CA SER A 320 -20.39 14.00 -16.59
C SER A 320 -20.05 14.18 -18.08
N LEU A 321 -19.04 13.48 -18.57
CA LEU A 321 -18.64 13.41 -19.97
C LEU A 321 -19.38 12.31 -20.69
#